data_9e4f2fc0ab47857ce1b3a8b1a0852e68
#
_entry.id   9e4f2fc0ab47857ce1b3a8b1a0852e68
#
_cell.length_a   1.000
_cell.length_b   1.000
_cell.length_c   1.000
_cell.angle_alpha   90.00
_cell.angle_beta   90.00
_cell.angle_gamma   90.00
#
_symmetry.space_group_name_H-M   'P 1'
#
loop_
_entity.id
_entity.type
_entity.pdbx_description
1 polymer ?
#
loop_
_entity_poly.entity_id
_entity_poly.type
_entity_poly.pdbx_seq_one_letter_code
_entity_poly.pdbx_strand_id
1 'polypeptide(L)'
;SLPFPENTENRSGAGLISIVQGCKILVGKAKLLEEEGISVPQQDEGAATICLVAKDGQYLGRILIADEVKESSKEAVSKMKQQGIENVVMLTGDSTPVAEAVGRELNLDSVYGELLPAQKVEKVEEILSSLSGEGEKRSGYLAFIGDGINDAPVLSRADVGIAMGAMG
;
A
#
# COMPACT_ATOMS: atom_id res chain seq x y z
N SER A 1 11.30 -31.12 5.04
CA SER A 1 11.93 -29.85 5.43
C SER A 1 12.41 -29.14 4.18
N LEU A 2 12.23 -27.82 4.14
CA LEU A 2 12.80 -27.01 3.05
C LEU A 2 14.33 -26.98 3.21
N PRO A 3 15.09 -27.00 2.09
CA PRO A 3 16.54 -26.89 2.15
C PRO A 3 16.95 -25.49 2.68
N PHE A 4 17.95 -25.46 3.51
CA PHE A 4 18.52 -24.19 4.01
C PHE A 4 19.57 -23.64 3.02
N PRO A 5 19.66 -22.31 2.87
CA PRO A 5 20.72 -21.70 2.08
C PRO A 5 22.09 -21.91 2.74
N GLU A 6 23.08 -22.29 1.94
CA GLU A 6 24.46 -22.53 2.41
C GLU A 6 25.23 -21.21 2.52
N ASN A 7 24.94 -20.26 1.64
CA ASN A 7 25.55 -18.93 1.61
C ASN A 7 24.54 -17.94 1.03
N THR A 8 24.40 -16.75 1.63
CA THR A 8 23.47 -15.73 1.19
C THR A 8 24.14 -14.36 1.17
N GLU A 9 24.17 -13.73 0.00
CA GLU A 9 24.62 -12.36 -0.21
C GLU A 9 23.41 -11.45 -0.38
N ASN A 10 23.34 -10.38 0.41
CA ASN A 10 22.30 -9.36 0.28
C ASN A 10 22.82 -8.19 -0.57
N ARG A 11 22.23 -7.98 -1.73
CA ARG A 11 22.45 -6.80 -2.60
C ARG A 11 21.43 -5.73 -2.24
N SER A 12 21.85 -4.78 -1.41
CA SER A 12 20.95 -3.72 -0.88
C SER A 12 20.14 -3.05 -2.00
N GLY A 13 18.81 -3.01 -1.83
CA GLY A 13 17.89 -2.42 -2.80
C GLY A 13 17.65 -3.23 -4.08
N ALA A 14 18.40 -4.33 -4.32
CA ALA A 14 18.28 -5.15 -5.51
C ALA A 14 17.72 -6.56 -5.23
N GLY A 15 18.17 -7.24 -4.17
CA GLY A 15 17.69 -8.57 -3.82
C GLY A 15 18.73 -9.45 -3.14
N LEU A 16 18.53 -10.76 -3.23
CA LEU A 16 19.35 -11.79 -2.58
C LEU A 16 19.94 -12.75 -3.61
N ILE A 17 21.19 -13.15 -3.39
CA ILE A 17 21.85 -14.24 -4.10
C ILE A 17 22.21 -15.30 -3.07
N SER A 18 21.85 -16.56 -3.33
CA SER A 18 22.11 -17.64 -2.40
C SER A 18 22.50 -18.93 -3.12
N ILE A 19 23.25 -19.79 -2.43
CA ILE A 19 23.49 -21.17 -2.86
C ILE A 19 22.57 -22.08 -2.06
N VAL A 20 21.78 -22.86 -2.75
CA VAL A 20 20.85 -23.83 -2.15
C VAL A 20 21.05 -25.16 -2.83
N GLN A 21 21.51 -26.17 -2.12
CA GLN A 21 21.83 -27.51 -2.66
C GLN A 21 22.77 -27.43 -3.89
N GLY A 22 23.79 -26.59 -3.83
CA GLY A 22 24.76 -26.41 -4.90
C GLY A 22 24.25 -25.57 -6.09
N CYS A 23 23.01 -25.11 -6.09
CA CYS A 23 22.45 -24.27 -7.16
C CYS A 23 22.49 -22.79 -6.75
N LYS A 24 22.87 -21.92 -7.69
CA LYS A 24 22.84 -20.45 -7.47
C LYS A 24 21.42 -19.93 -7.70
N ILE A 25 20.81 -19.41 -6.65
CA ILE A 25 19.45 -18.85 -6.67
C ILE A 25 19.54 -17.33 -6.52
N LEU A 26 18.83 -16.60 -7.37
CA LEU A 26 18.66 -15.16 -7.28
C LEU A 26 17.19 -14.84 -7.05
N VAL A 27 16.92 -13.94 -6.11
CA VAL A 27 15.57 -13.44 -5.82
C VAL A 27 15.64 -11.93 -5.64
N GLY A 28 14.96 -11.16 -6.50
CA GLY A 28 15.00 -9.71 -6.40
C GLY A 28 14.39 -8.98 -7.58
N LYS A 29 14.82 -7.73 -7.75
CA LYS A 29 14.38 -6.86 -8.86
C LYS A 29 15.07 -7.23 -10.17
N ALA A 30 14.52 -6.75 -11.29
CA ALA A 30 15.09 -6.96 -12.63
C ALA A 30 16.57 -6.58 -12.69
N LYS A 31 16.96 -5.46 -12.09
CA LYS A 31 18.34 -4.99 -12.02
C LYS A 31 19.31 -6.05 -11.50
N LEU A 32 18.94 -6.81 -10.46
CA LEU A 32 19.79 -7.87 -9.91
C LEU A 32 20.07 -8.98 -10.93
N LEU A 33 19.02 -9.40 -11.64
CA LEU A 33 19.13 -10.47 -12.62
C LEU A 33 19.92 -10.01 -13.86
N GLU A 34 19.71 -8.78 -14.30
CA GLU A 34 20.42 -8.15 -15.43
C GLU A 34 21.92 -7.97 -15.13
N GLU A 35 22.30 -7.54 -13.91
CA GLU A 35 23.69 -7.46 -13.47
C GLU A 35 24.39 -8.84 -13.50
N GLU A 36 23.66 -9.91 -13.31
CA GLU A 36 24.13 -11.29 -13.40
C GLU A 36 23.98 -11.89 -14.83
N GLY A 37 23.67 -11.05 -15.82
CA GLY A 37 23.57 -11.43 -17.24
C GLY A 37 22.31 -12.22 -17.59
N ILE A 38 21.29 -12.21 -16.77
CA ILE A 38 20.05 -12.96 -16.98
C ILE A 38 19.01 -12.04 -17.61
N SER A 39 18.57 -12.40 -18.80
CA SER A 39 17.49 -11.69 -19.50
C SER A 39 16.15 -11.93 -18.82
N VAL A 40 15.42 -10.87 -18.50
CA VAL A 40 14.09 -10.94 -17.89
C VAL A 40 13.04 -10.38 -18.84
N PRO A 41 11.83 -10.96 -18.88
CA PRO A 41 10.71 -10.39 -19.63
C PRO A 41 10.38 -8.98 -19.10
N GLN A 42 9.83 -8.14 -19.98
CA GLN A 42 9.29 -6.86 -19.57
C GLN A 42 8.21 -7.07 -18.50
N GLN A 43 8.33 -6.34 -17.39
CA GLN A 43 7.37 -6.44 -16.31
C GLN A 43 6.31 -5.36 -16.46
N ASP A 44 5.05 -5.75 -16.26
CA ASP A 44 3.97 -4.78 -16.16
C ASP A 44 4.07 -4.09 -14.80
N GLU A 45 4.09 -2.77 -14.78
CA GLU A 45 4.00 -1.96 -13.56
C GLU A 45 2.57 -2.05 -12.99
N GLY A 46 2.30 -3.10 -12.25
CA GLY A 46 1.03 -3.28 -11.54
C GLY A 46 1.14 -2.83 -10.08
N ALA A 47 0.02 -2.96 -9.36
CA ALA A 47 -0.08 -2.64 -7.92
C ALA A 47 0.69 -3.61 -7.00
N ALA A 48 1.38 -4.61 -7.54
CA ALA A 48 2.10 -5.63 -6.77
C ALA A 48 3.61 -5.39 -6.79
N THR A 49 4.28 -5.68 -5.68
CA THR A 49 5.73 -5.80 -5.67
C THR A 49 6.15 -7.08 -6.37
N ILE A 50 6.97 -6.96 -7.40
CA ILE A 50 7.45 -8.09 -8.20
C ILE A 50 8.81 -8.52 -7.70
N CYS A 51 8.94 -9.78 -7.26
CA CYS A 51 10.21 -10.45 -7.02
C CYS A 51 10.48 -11.45 -8.14
N LEU A 52 11.55 -11.24 -8.89
CA LEU A 52 11.98 -12.15 -9.94
C LEU A 52 12.86 -13.25 -9.35
N VAL A 53 12.73 -14.45 -9.88
CA VAL A 53 13.48 -15.64 -9.42
C VAL A 53 14.26 -16.22 -10.59
N ALA A 54 15.54 -16.45 -10.35
CA ALA A 54 16.40 -17.18 -11.29
C ALA A 54 17.21 -18.26 -10.58
N LYS A 55 17.56 -19.31 -11.32
CA LYS A 55 18.37 -20.43 -10.88
C LYS A 55 19.45 -20.74 -11.91
N ASP A 56 20.71 -20.86 -11.48
CA ASP A 56 21.85 -21.25 -12.30
C ASP A 56 21.91 -20.50 -13.65
N GLY A 57 21.66 -19.18 -13.61
CA GLY A 57 21.69 -18.30 -14.79
C GLY A 57 20.42 -18.31 -15.65
N GLN A 58 19.37 -19.04 -15.25
CA GLN A 58 18.10 -19.11 -15.97
C GLN A 58 16.98 -18.40 -15.19
N TYR A 59 16.23 -17.54 -15.85
CA TYR A 59 15.01 -16.98 -15.31
C TYR A 59 13.93 -18.06 -15.14
N LEU A 60 13.39 -18.21 -13.92
CA LEU A 60 12.35 -19.20 -13.61
C LEU A 60 10.95 -18.61 -13.61
N GLY A 61 10.81 -17.37 -13.15
CA GLY A 61 9.50 -16.75 -13.00
C GLY A 61 9.51 -15.59 -12.03
N ARG A 62 8.31 -15.15 -11.65
CA ARG A 62 8.11 -14.04 -10.72
C ARG A 62 7.17 -14.42 -9.59
N ILE A 63 7.42 -13.84 -8.42
CA ILE A 63 6.54 -13.87 -7.26
C ILE A 63 5.91 -12.48 -7.17
N LEU A 64 4.60 -12.42 -7.16
CA LEU A 64 3.85 -11.18 -6.94
C LEU A 64 3.51 -11.09 -5.46
N ILE A 65 3.95 -10.00 -4.84
CA ILE A 65 3.62 -9.69 -3.45
C ILE A 65 2.67 -8.50 -3.50
N ALA A 66 1.43 -8.72 -3.17
CA ALA A 66 0.41 -7.69 -3.09
C ALA A 66 -0.28 -7.80 -1.73
N ASP A 67 -0.61 -6.66 -1.16
CA ASP A 67 -1.48 -6.63 0.00
C ASP A 67 -2.91 -6.95 -0.45
N GLU A 68 -3.54 -7.90 0.23
CA GLU A 68 -4.96 -8.20 0.00
C GLU A 68 -5.82 -7.34 0.91
N VAL A 69 -6.83 -6.74 0.31
CA VAL A 69 -7.88 -6.05 1.07
C VAL A 69 -8.67 -7.08 1.86
N LYS A 70 -8.69 -6.92 3.19
CA LYS A 70 -9.45 -7.82 4.06
C LYS A 70 -10.94 -7.73 3.74
N GLU A 71 -11.61 -8.87 3.67
CA GLU A 71 -13.07 -8.91 3.44
C GLU A 71 -13.84 -8.09 4.48
N SER A 72 -13.37 -8.10 5.74
CA SER A 72 -13.92 -7.25 6.81
C SER A 72 -13.85 -5.75 6.50
N SER A 73 -12.86 -5.30 5.71
CA SER A 73 -12.76 -3.89 5.30
C SER A 73 -13.82 -3.53 4.27
N LYS A 74 -14.09 -4.42 3.31
CA LYS A 74 -15.18 -4.25 2.33
C LYS A 74 -16.54 -4.17 3.03
N GLU A 75 -16.77 -5.08 3.96
CA GLU A 75 -18.00 -5.06 4.76
C GLU A 75 -18.12 -3.78 5.59
N ALA A 76 -17.03 -3.31 6.20
CA ALA A 76 -17.04 -2.08 6.99
C ALA A 76 -17.42 -0.87 6.15
N VAL A 77 -16.77 -0.68 4.99
CA VAL A 77 -17.10 0.42 4.06
C VAL A 77 -18.55 0.34 3.60
N SER A 78 -19.01 -0.86 3.22
CA SER A 78 -20.41 -1.07 2.83
C SER A 78 -21.39 -0.67 3.94
N LYS A 79 -21.11 -1.09 5.18
CA LYS A 79 -21.94 -0.75 6.34
C LYS A 79 -21.92 0.76 6.65
N MET A 80 -20.76 1.42 6.53
CA MET A 80 -20.65 2.88 6.68
C MET A 80 -21.61 3.60 5.70
N LYS A 81 -21.56 3.25 4.42
CA LYS A 81 -22.43 3.83 3.39
C LYS A 81 -23.91 3.56 3.67
N GLN A 82 -24.27 2.35 4.10
CA GLN A 82 -25.64 2.01 4.50
C GLN A 82 -26.14 2.80 5.72
N GLN A 83 -25.24 3.22 6.61
CA GLN A 83 -25.55 4.05 7.77
C GLN A 83 -25.58 5.55 7.47
N GLY A 84 -25.45 5.94 6.20
CA GLY A 84 -25.57 7.33 5.77
C GLY A 84 -24.26 8.11 5.67
N ILE A 85 -23.10 7.42 5.68
CA ILE A 85 -21.84 8.07 5.32
C ILE A 85 -21.86 8.34 3.81
N GLU A 86 -21.86 9.62 3.45
CA GLU A 86 -22.02 10.06 2.06
C GLU A 86 -20.73 9.86 1.24
N ASN A 87 -19.57 10.10 1.86
CA ASN A 87 -18.28 9.99 1.18
C ASN A 87 -17.27 9.23 2.04
N VAL A 88 -16.66 8.20 1.46
CA VAL A 88 -15.56 7.45 2.06
C VAL A 88 -14.31 7.68 1.22
N VAL A 89 -13.30 8.31 1.83
CA VAL A 89 -12.08 8.79 1.18
C VAL A 89 -10.87 8.08 1.75
N MET A 90 -9.92 7.69 0.90
CA MET A 90 -8.63 7.14 1.33
C MET A 90 -7.50 8.12 1.09
N LEU A 91 -6.66 8.34 2.12
CA LEU A 91 -5.43 9.12 2.06
C LEU A 91 -4.25 8.19 2.38
N THR A 92 -3.37 7.94 1.42
CA THR A 92 -2.24 7.00 1.59
C THR A 92 -0.93 7.55 1.04
N GLY A 93 0.18 7.06 1.59
CA GLY A 93 1.52 7.28 1.05
C GLY A 93 1.90 6.30 -0.06
N ASP A 94 1.08 5.28 -0.32
CA ASP A 94 1.32 4.31 -1.39
C ASP A 94 1.23 4.96 -2.77
N SER A 95 1.79 4.29 -3.77
CA SER A 95 1.73 4.78 -5.15
C SER A 95 0.28 4.89 -5.64
N THR A 96 0.03 5.87 -6.49
CA THR A 96 -1.32 6.12 -7.03
C THR A 96 -1.96 4.88 -7.65
N PRO A 97 -1.28 4.04 -8.46
CA PRO A 97 -1.88 2.81 -9.01
C PRO A 97 -2.32 1.81 -7.93
N VAL A 98 -1.54 1.66 -6.85
CA VAL A 98 -1.88 0.78 -5.71
C VAL A 98 -3.11 1.33 -5.00
N ALA A 99 -3.08 2.61 -4.65
CA ALA A 99 -4.17 3.30 -3.98
C ALA A 99 -5.50 3.20 -4.74
N GLU A 100 -5.47 3.43 -6.06
CA GLU A 100 -6.65 3.31 -6.92
C GLU A 100 -7.18 1.87 -7.01
N ALA A 101 -6.28 0.86 -7.06
CA ALA A 101 -6.70 -0.53 -7.06
C ALA A 101 -7.47 -0.89 -5.78
N VAL A 102 -6.94 -0.51 -4.61
CA VAL A 102 -7.59 -0.69 -3.31
C VAL A 102 -8.91 0.10 -3.25
N GLY A 103 -8.91 1.34 -3.73
CA GLY A 103 -10.11 2.18 -3.76
C GLY A 103 -11.25 1.58 -4.57
N ARG A 104 -10.95 1.01 -5.74
CA ARG A 104 -11.93 0.29 -6.57
C ARG A 104 -12.46 -0.96 -5.85
N GLU A 105 -11.57 -1.73 -5.23
CA GLU A 105 -11.93 -2.96 -4.52
C GLU A 105 -12.82 -2.69 -3.29
N LEU A 106 -12.56 -1.59 -2.57
CA LEU A 106 -13.34 -1.13 -1.42
C LEU A 106 -14.58 -0.30 -1.82
N ASN A 107 -14.74 0.04 -3.09
CA ASN A 107 -15.79 0.94 -3.58
C ASN A 107 -15.78 2.30 -2.85
N LEU A 108 -14.57 2.91 -2.76
CA LEU A 108 -14.40 4.24 -2.18
C LEU A 108 -14.84 5.35 -3.15
N ASP A 109 -15.21 6.49 -2.60
CA ASP A 109 -15.68 7.64 -3.39
C ASP A 109 -14.52 8.48 -3.92
N SER A 110 -13.40 8.54 -3.17
CA SER A 110 -12.18 9.22 -3.59
C SER A 110 -10.94 8.57 -2.99
N VAL A 111 -9.84 8.66 -3.72
CA VAL A 111 -8.53 8.11 -3.31
C VAL A 111 -7.43 9.11 -3.64
N TYR A 112 -6.55 9.34 -2.69
CA TYR A 112 -5.36 10.17 -2.85
C TYR A 112 -4.13 9.37 -2.42
N GLY A 113 -3.28 9.04 -3.40
CA GLY A 113 -2.01 8.34 -3.21
C GLY A 113 -0.81 9.29 -3.12
N GLU A 114 0.37 8.71 -2.83
CA GLU A 114 1.67 9.41 -2.79
C GLU A 114 1.72 10.60 -1.83
N LEU A 115 0.87 10.62 -0.80
CA LEU A 115 0.78 11.71 0.15
C LEU A 115 1.87 11.61 1.23
N LEU A 116 2.63 12.68 1.38
CA LEU A 116 3.46 12.90 2.57
C LEU A 116 2.57 13.22 3.79
N PRO A 117 3.05 13.00 5.03
CA PRO A 117 2.26 13.27 6.23
C PRO A 117 1.66 14.68 6.30
N ALA A 118 2.41 15.70 5.90
CA ALA A 118 1.91 17.08 5.85
C ALA A 118 0.78 17.25 4.83
N GLN A 119 0.89 16.62 3.66
CA GLN A 119 -0.13 16.68 2.61
C GLN A 119 -1.43 15.96 3.00
N LYS A 120 -1.36 14.93 3.85
CA LYS A 120 -2.58 14.33 4.43
C LYS A 120 -3.34 15.34 5.30
N VAL A 121 -2.62 16.12 6.10
CA VAL A 121 -3.24 17.19 6.92
C VAL A 121 -3.90 18.25 6.03
N GLU A 122 -3.18 18.73 5.01
CA GLU A 122 -3.70 19.71 4.04
C GLU A 122 -4.97 19.19 3.37
N LYS A 123 -4.97 17.93 2.94
CA LYS A 123 -6.14 17.31 2.30
C LYS A 123 -7.35 17.21 3.24
N VAL A 124 -7.13 16.91 4.51
CA VAL A 124 -8.20 16.88 5.51
C VAL A 124 -8.74 18.31 5.75
N GLU A 125 -7.88 19.34 5.80
CA GLU A 125 -8.30 20.73 5.93
C GLU A 125 -9.10 21.22 4.69
N GLU A 126 -8.72 20.78 3.48
CA GLU A 126 -9.51 21.05 2.26
C GLU A 126 -10.92 20.44 2.35
N ILE A 127 -11.02 19.17 2.78
CA ILE A 127 -12.31 18.49 2.92
C ILE A 127 -13.16 19.18 4.00
N LEU A 128 -12.57 19.52 5.16
CA LEU A 128 -13.26 20.26 6.23
C LEU A 128 -13.77 21.63 5.74
N SER A 129 -12.97 22.32 4.94
CA SER A 129 -13.34 23.61 4.35
C SER A 129 -14.52 23.47 3.38
N SER A 130 -14.56 22.38 2.59
CA SER A 130 -15.68 22.11 1.69
C SER A 130 -16.98 21.77 2.41
N LEU A 131 -16.90 21.24 3.64
CA LEU A 131 -18.05 20.98 4.51
C LEU A 131 -18.57 22.23 5.24
N SER A 132 -17.78 23.32 5.24
CA SER A 132 -18.17 24.60 5.79
C SER A 132 -19.00 25.36 4.75
N GLY A 133 -20.33 25.37 4.89
CA GLY A 133 -21.22 26.10 4.00
C GLY A 133 -21.13 27.61 4.18
N GLU A 134 -21.68 28.40 3.23
CA GLU A 134 -21.91 29.83 3.39
C GLU A 134 -22.97 30.05 4.48
N GLY A 135 -22.54 30.50 5.66
CA GLY A 135 -23.39 30.76 6.84
C GLY A 135 -23.04 29.84 8.03
N GLU A 136 -23.82 29.92 9.10
CA GLU A 136 -23.54 29.22 10.37
C GLU A 136 -23.80 27.67 10.32
N LYS A 137 -24.30 27.12 9.21
CA LYS A 137 -24.60 25.67 9.11
C LYS A 137 -23.55 24.93 8.30
N ARG A 138 -22.77 24.08 8.97
CA ARG A 138 -21.93 23.09 8.32
C ARG A 138 -22.81 22.03 7.63
N SER A 139 -22.37 21.60 6.43
CA SER A 139 -23.06 20.58 5.64
C SER A 139 -22.79 19.16 6.14
N GLY A 140 -21.80 18.96 7.02
CA GLY A 140 -21.45 17.65 7.52
C GLY A 140 -20.28 17.65 8.51
N TYR A 141 -19.87 16.46 8.92
CA TYR A 141 -18.76 16.20 9.82
C TYR A 141 -17.77 15.23 9.17
N LEU A 142 -16.49 15.36 9.52
CA LEU A 142 -15.43 14.51 9.05
C LEU A 142 -14.92 13.62 10.19
N ALA A 143 -14.99 12.30 9.97
CA ALA A 143 -14.29 11.32 10.79
C ALA A 143 -13.02 10.85 10.09
N PHE A 144 -11.90 10.80 10.79
CA PHE A 144 -10.65 10.25 10.29
C PHE A 144 -10.29 8.99 11.08
N ILE A 145 -9.95 7.92 10.35
CA ILE A 145 -9.54 6.64 10.92
C ILE A 145 -8.09 6.38 10.48
N GLY A 146 -7.18 6.18 11.43
CA GLY A 146 -5.77 5.94 11.15
C GLY A 146 -5.10 5.05 12.21
N ASP A 147 -3.82 4.70 12.00
CA ASP A 147 -3.06 3.84 12.92
C ASP A 147 -2.61 4.54 14.22
N GLY A 148 -2.77 5.83 14.29
CA GLY A 148 -2.52 6.66 15.48
C GLY A 148 -1.09 7.16 15.63
N ILE A 149 -0.08 6.49 15.11
CA ILE A 149 1.33 6.90 15.28
C ILE A 149 1.72 7.94 14.25
N ASN A 150 1.58 7.61 12.97
CA ASN A 150 1.95 8.51 11.87
C ASN A 150 0.84 9.51 11.53
N ASP A 151 -0.41 9.17 11.86
CA ASP A 151 -1.60 9.96 11.53
C ASP A 151 -2.08 10.85 12.69
N ALA A 152 -1.33 10.93 13.82
CA ALA A 152 -1.72 11.75 14.97
C ALA A 152 -2.04 13.23 14.63
N PRO A 153 -1.26 13.93 13.77
CA PRO A 153 -1.60 15.28 13.35
C PRO A 153 -2.92 15.36 12.58
N VAL A 154 -3.22 14.36 11.76
CA VAL A 154 -4.46 14.28 10.96
C VAL A 154 -5.65 13.94 11.85
N LEU A 155 -5.49 12.97 12.76
CA LEU A 155 -6.51 12.58 13.74
C LEU A 155 -6.98 13.76 14.60
N SER A 156 -6.03 14.65 14.98
CA SER A 156 -6.35 15.83 15.81
C SER A 156 -7.08 16.95 15.04
N ARG A 157 -7.07 16.92 13.71
CA ARG A 157 -7.75 17.93 12.85
C ARG A 157 -9.17 17.55 12.50
N ALA A 158 -9.49 16.24 12.43
CA ALA A 158 -10.82 15.78 12.13
C ALA A 158 -11.81 16.12 13.26
N ASP A 159 -13.11 16.20 12.93
CA ASP A 159 -14.15 16.37 13.94
C ASP A 159 -14.22 15.13 14.87
N VAL A 160 -13.97 13.95 14.31
CA VAL A 160 -13.85 12.69 15.04
C VAL A 160 -12.60 11.96 14.58
N GLY A 161 -11.62 11.81 15.47
CA GLY A 161 -10.43 10.98 15.22
C GLY A 161 -10.59 9.59 15.83
N ILE A 162 -10.38 8.55 15.04
CA ILE A 162 -10.43 7.15 15.47
C ILE A 162 -9.05 6.54 15.25
N ALA A 163 -8.31 6.27 16.33
CA ALA A 163 -7.04 5.57 16.26
C ALA A 163 -7.27 4.06 16.32
N MET A 164 -6.87 3.36 15.26
CA MET A 164 -6.86 1.89 15.25
C MET A 164 -5.64 1.44 16.03
N GLY A 165 -5.84 0.84 17.21
CA GLY A 165 -4.75 0.25 17.97
C GLY A 165 -4.06 -0.86 17.17
N ALA A 166 -2.72 -0.84 17.14
CA ALA A 166 -1.96 -1.96 16.63
C ALA A 166 -2.21 -3.17 17.56
N MET A 167 -3.12 -4.03 17.15
CA MET A 167 -3.19 -5.37 17.68
C MET A 167 -2.09 -6.17 16.98
N GLY A 168 -0.92 -6.22 17.62
CA GLY A 168 0.17 -7.08 17.23
C GLY A 168 -0.19 -8.54 17.33
#